data_85c567e9a88d6bc2c27240c1a030888b
#
_entry.id   85c567e9a88d6bc2c27240c1a030888b
#
_cell.length_a   1.000
_cell.length_b   1.000
_cell.length_c   1.000
_cell.angle_alpha   90.00
_cell.angle_beta   90.00
_cell.angle_gamma   90.00
#
_symmetry.space_group_name_H-M   'P 1'
#
loop_
_entity.id
_entity.type
_entity.pdbx_description
1 polymer ?
#
loop_
_entity_poly.entity_id
_entity_poly.type
_entity_poly.pdbx_seq_one_letter_code
_entity_poly.pdbx_strand_id
1 'polypeptide(L)'
;MRENGIEESIDRPLTIALVVDTVGNQGNGTSNSALQWAAELERQGHHVRLVGIGAPEYPARVNRVPLVSWVAAKQLMQFAEPSDTLFRTAFQGVDVVHIYMPFKFGRRAAKVAHQMGIPVTAGFHLQPENVLYSAGPLRRIPGISSFLYWLFKHWLYKHIDHIHVPTEMTASLLRAHGYKAKLHVISNGYSPVYSPKKPADPDASAPVPFRVIASGRLASEKDQITLIKAVSMSRHAGDIQLVIAGTGPLKQYLKFRAGRLLARKADIGFHKHADMPDLLRSGDLFVHCSIADIESVSVIEAMACGLVPVIAASELLSLIHISEPTRLLSI
;
A
#
# COMPACT_ATOMS: atom_id res chain seq x y z
N MET A 1 31.74 -6.13 24.57
CA MET A 1 30.80 -7.23 24.96
C MET A 1 29.95 -7.51 23.74
N ARG A 2 30.10 -8.68 23.12
CA ARG A 2 29.33 -9.10 21.94
C ARG A 2 28.03 -9.70 22.48
N GLU A 3 26.90 -9.06 22.23
CA GLU A 3 25.59 -9.68 22.39
C GLU A 3 25.36 -10.67 21.23
N ASN A 4 25.71 -11.93 21.48
CA ASN A 4 25.23 -13.05 20.69
C ASN A 4 23.78 -13.32 21.12
N GLY A 5 22.84 -12.55 20.60
CA GLY A 5 21.45 -12.93 20.62
C GLY A 5 21.27 -14.03 19.57
N ILE A 6 21.23 -15.27 20.05
CA ILE A 6 20.74 -16.39 19.27
C ILE A 6 19.26 -16.08 19.00
N GLU A 7 18.91 -15.71 17.78
CA GLU A 7 17.52 -15.74 17.32
C GLU A 7 17.13 -17.23 17.33
N GLU A 8 16.45 -17.67 18.40
CA GLU A 8 15.80 -18.98 18.42
C GLU A 8 14.79 -18.98 17.28
N SER A 9 15.11 -19.68 16.20
CA SER A 9 14.14 -19.97 15.14
C SER A 9 12.99 -20.74 15.78
N ILE A 10 11.79 -20.19 15.71
CA ILE A 10 10.58 -20.89 16.18
C ILE A 10 10.29 -21.99 15.16
N ASP A 11 10.71 -23.19 15.48
CA ASP A 11 10.69 -24.37 14.58
C ASP A 11 9.30 -25.04 14.50
N ARG A 12 8.25 -24.33 14.92
CA ARG A 12 6.87 -24.84 14.90
C ARG A 12 5.93 -23.90 14.15
N PRO A 13 4.85 -24.43 13.56
CA PRO A 13 3.77 -23.60 13.06
C PRO A 13 3.23 -22.65 14.12
N LEU A 14 3.04 -21.39 13.76
CA LEU A 14 2.40 -20.38 14.59
C LEU A 14 0.98 -20.14 14.13
N THR A 15 0.10 -19.81 15.07
CA THR A 15 -1.22 -19.24 14.78
C THR A 15 -1.13 -17.71 14.91
N ILE A 16 -1.33 -16.98 13.81
CA ILE A 16 -1.14 -15.54 13.71
C ILE A 16 -2.46 -14.85 13.42
N ALA A 17 -2.87 -13.91 14.24
CA ALA A 17 -4.05 -13.09 13.96
C ALA A 17 -3.63 -11.78 13.27
N LEU A 18 -4.09 -11.55 12.04
CA LEU A 18 -3.91 -10.30 11.31
C LEU A 18 -5.17 -9.43 11.46
N VAL A 19 -5.03 -8.31 12.17
CA VAL A 19 -6.14 -7.39 12.45
C VAL A 19 -6.09 -6.22 11.47
N VAL A 20 -7.07 -6.18 10.58
CA VAL A 20 -7.16 -5.21 9.47
C VAL A 20 -8.56 -4.61 9.45
N ASP A 21 -8.70 -3.28 9.37
CA ASP A 21 -10.04 -2.66 9.34
C ASP A 21 -10.90 -3.17 8.17
N THR A 22 -10.31 -3.37 7.00
CA THR A 22 -11.02 -3.88 5.82
C THR A 22 -10.18 -4.95 5.11
N VAL A 23 -10.78 -6.11 4.86
CA VAL A 23 -10.19 -7.23 4.12
C VAL A 23 -10.91 -7.38 2.77
N GLY A 24 -10.18 -7.75 1.72
CA GLY A 24 -10.77 -8.09 0.40
C GLY A 24 -11.23 -6.90 -0.44
N ASN A 25 -10.95 -5.66 -0.05
CA ASN A 25 -11.20 -4.50 -0.89
C ASN A 25 -10.05 -4.32 -1.89
N GLN A 26 -10.25 -4.72 -3.14
CA GLN A 26 -9.24 -4.73 -4.22
C GLN A 26 -8.64 -3.35 -4.55
N GLY A 27 -9.27 -2.25 -4.14
CA GLY A 27 -8.77 -0.89 -4.33
C GLY A 27 -7.93 -0.36 -3.17
N ASN A 28 -7.71 -1.15 -2.11
CA ASN A 28 -7.03 -0.74 -0.89
C ASN A 28 -5.70 -1.49 -0.74
N GLY A 29 -4.57 -0.77 -0.86
CA GLY A 29 -3.22 -1.35 -0.76
C GLY A 29 -2.96 -2.09 0.56
N THR A 30 -3.46 -1.57 1.69
CA THR A 30 -3.31 -2.21 3.01
C THR A 30 -4.05 -3.55 3.07
N SER A 31 -5.25 -3.62 2.49
CA SER A 31 -6.02 -4.85 2.39
C SER A 31 -5.30 -5.90 1.52
N ASN A 32 -4.76 -5.48 0.38
CA ASN A 32 -3.99 -6.36 -0.52
C ASN A 32 -2.70 -6.86 0.16
N SER A 33 -1.96 -5.98 0.82
CA SER A 33 -0.77 -6.36 1.59
C SER A 33 -1.09 -7.40 2.67
N ALA A 34 -2.19 -7.21 3.41
CA ALA A 34 -2.59 -8.17 4.44
C ALA A 34 -2.94 -9.55 3.87
N LEU A 35 -3.61 -9.59 2.72
CA LEU A 35 -3.92 -10.85 2.03
C LEU A 35 -2.67 -11.55 1.47
N GLN A 36 -1.72 -10.78 0.93
CA GLN A 36 -0.43 -11.32 0.47
C GLN A 36 0.38 -11.90 1.63
N TRP A 37 0.42 -11.19 2.76
CA TRP A 37 1.08 -11.69 3.97
C TRP A 37 0.42 -12.95 4.51
N ALA A 38 -0.92 -12.99 4.57
CA ALA A 38 -1.66 -14.17 4.99
C ALA A 38 -1.29 -15.38 4.12
N ALA A 39 -1.37 -15.23 2.80
CA ALA A 39 -1.03 -16.30 1.87
C ALA A 39 0.42 -16.77 1.98
N GLU A 40 1.37 -15.84 2.18
CA GLU A 40 2.79 -16.21 2.33
C GLU A 40 3.06 -16.92 3.66
N LEU A 41 2.48 -16.45 4.76
CA LEU A 41 2.60 -17.11 6.06
C LEU A 41 2.00 -18.52 6.05
N GLU A 42 0.84 -18.70 5.39
CA GLU A 42 0.22 -20.01 5.19
C GLU A 42 1.10 -20.93 4.34
N ARG A 43 1.73 -20.40 3.28
CA ARG A 43 2.68 -21.14 2.44
C ARG A 43 3.91 -21.58 3.23
N GLN A 44 4.32 -20.83 4.25
CA GLN A 44 5.40 -21.19 5.18
C GLN A 44 4.95 -22.16 6.28
N GLY A 45 3.69 -22.59 6.27
CA GLY A 45 3.16 -23.57 7.22
C GLY A 45 2.55 -22.99 8.49
N HIS A 46 2.38 -21.68 8.58
CA HIS A 46 1.70 -21.03 9.69
C HIS A 46 0.18 -21.03 9.49
N HIS A 47 -0.59 -20.80 10.57
CA HIS A 47 -2.03 -20.64 10.52
C HIS A 47 -2.39 -19.17 10.65
N VAL A 48 -3.12 -18.60 9.68
CA VAL A 48 -3.49 -17.19 9.70
C VAL A 48 -4.98 -17.03 9.95
N ARG A 49 -5.32 -16.14 10.89
CA ARG A 49 -6.68 -15.69 11.15
C ARG A 49 -6.83 -14.23 10.76
N LEU A 50 -7.60 -13.96 9.74
CA LEU A 50 -7.96 -12.59 9.34
C LEU A 50 -9.10 -12.09 10.21
N VAL A 51 -8.94 -10.87 10.78
CA VAL A 51 -9.96 -10.24 11.65
C VAL A 51 -10.26 -8.85 11.11
N GLY A 52 -11.50 -8.61 10.65
CA GLY A 52 -11.88 -7.31 10.08
C GLY A 52 -13.13 -7.37 9.21
N ILE A 53 -13.51 -6.25 8.62
CA ILE A 53 -14.65 -6.19 7.68
C ILE A 53 -14.29 -7.05 6.46
N GLY A 54 -15.18 -7.99 6.10
CA GLY A 54 -14.98 -8.89 4.96
C GLY A 54 -14.06 -10.09 5.23
N ALA A 55 -13.56 -10.24 6.46
CA ALA A 55 -12.81 -11.44 6.86
C ALA A 55 -13.73 -12.67 6.84
N PRO A 56 -13.25 -13.82 6.34
CA PRO A 56 -14.11 -15.00 6.16
C PRO A 56 -14.58 -15.62 7.48
N GLU A 57 -13.67 -15.74 8.47
CA GLU A 57 -13.95 -16.43 9.73
C GLU A 57 -14.31 -15.47 10.87
N TYR A 58 -13.67 -14.30 10.91
CA TYR A 58 -13.84 -13.31 11.98
C TYR A 58 -14.27 -11.94 11.43
N PRO A 59 -15.48 -11.85 10.83
CA PRO A 59 -15.96 -10.62 10.22
C PRO A 59 -16.32 -9.57 11.26
N ALA A 60 -15.78 -8.37 11.11
CA ALA A 60 -16.15 -7.21 11.90
C ALA A 60 -17.33 -6.45 11.23
N ARG A 61 -18.12 -5.75 12.04
CA ARG A 61 -19.14 -4.82 11.55
C ARG A 61 -18.51 -3.50 11.10
N VAL A 62 -19.19 -2.82 10.18
CA VAL A 62 -18.78 -1.48 9.74
C VAL A 62 -19.14 -0.45 10.80
N ASN A 63 -18.16 0.31 11.26
CA ASN A 63 -18.37 1.46 12.15
C ASN A 63 -18.63 2.72 11.31
N ARG A 64 -19.84 3.24 11.34
CA ARG A 64 -20.24 4.46 10.64
C ARG A 64 -20.01 5.67 11.54
N VAL A 65 -18.85 6.29 11.46
CA VAL A 65 -18.54 7.54 12.15
C VAL A 65 -18.85 8.69 11.20
N PRO A 66 -19.87 9.54 11.48
CA PRO A 66 -20.18 10.71 10.63
C PRO A 66 -18.92 11.54 10.38
N LEU A 67 -18.82 12.19 9.22
CA LEU A 67 -17.70 13.01 8.75
C LEU A 67 -16.39 12.22 8.49
N VAL A 68 -15.91 11.43 9.46
CA VAL A 68 -14.67 10.63 9.32
C VAL A 68 -14.86 9.52 8.31
N SER A 69 -16.01 8.84 8.33
CA SER A 69 -16.34 7.81 7.34
C SER A 69 -16.43 8.36 5.92
N TRP A 70 -16.83 9.63 5.75
CA TRP A 70 -16.85 10.28 4.42
C TRP A 70 -15.44 10.51 3.87
N VAL A 71 -14.48 10.93 4.71
CA VAL A 71 -13.07 11.08 4.31
C VAL A 71 -12.45 9.71 4.00
N ALA A 72 -12.71 8.71 4.85
CA ALA A 72 -12.21 7.36 4.68
C ALA A 72 -12.76 6.68 3.41
N ALA A 73 -14.03 6.91 3.08
CA ALA A 73 -14.65 6.38 1.85
C ALA A 73 -13.95 6.88 0.59
N LYS A 74 -13.43 8.13 0.60
CA LYS A 74 -12.60 8.66 -0.49
C LYS A 74 -11.29 7.88 -0.66
N GLN A 75 -10.82 7.24 0.40
CA GLN A 75 -9.64 6.38 0.38
C GLN A 75 -9.95 4.89 0.17
N LEU A 76 -11.20 4.56 -0.15
CA LEU A 76 -11.70 3.18 -0.23
C LEU A 76 -11.48 2.40 1.09
N MET A 77 -11.49 3.11 2.20
CA MET A 77 -11.36 2.56 3.54
C MET A 77 -12.69 2.58 4.27
N GLN A 78 -12.93 1.53 5.04
CA GLN A 78 -13.99 1.46 6.02
C GLN A 78 -13.38 1.22 7.40
N PHE A 79 -13.96 1.78 8.43
CA PHE A 79 -13.53 1.51 9.80
C PHE A 79 -14.33 0.35 10.38
N ALA A 80 -13.63 -0.60 10.97
CA ALA A 80 -14.27 -1.70 11.68
C ALA A 80 -14.73 -1.27 13.07
N GLU A 81 -15.88 -1.81 13.50
CA GLU A 81 -16.41 -1.62 14.85
C GLU A 81 -15.64 -2.52 15.83
N PRO A 82 -15.02 -1.96 16.87
CA PRO A 82 -14.33 -2.76 17.89
C PRO A 82 -15.32 -3.64 18.66
N SER A 83 -15.00 -4.92 18.80
CA SER A 83 -15.80 -5.88 19.58
C SER A 83 -14.89 -6.80 20.40
N ASP A 84 -15.01 -6.73 21.72
CA ASP A 84 -14.24 -7.59 22.63
C ASP A 84 -14.55 -9.06 22.44
N THR A 85 -15.82 -9.38 22.22
CA THR A 85 -16.25 -10.76 21.95
C THR A 85 -15.59 -11.30 20.69
N LEU A 86 -15.60 -10.52 19.59
CA LEU A 86 -14.93 -10.89 18.36
C LEU A 86 -13.44 -11.17 18.60
N PHE A 87 -12.74 -10.24 19.25
CA PHE A 87 -11.31 -10.38 19.50
C PHE A 87 -10.99 -11.56 20.41
N ARG A 88 -11.73 -11.73 21.53
CA ARG A 88 -11.51 -12.87 22.40
C ARG A 88 -11.73 -14.20 21.72
N THR A 89 -12.72 -14.31 20.84
CA THR A 89 -12.96 -15.52 20.03
C THR A 89 -11.86 -15.74 19.00
N ALA A 90 -11.49 -14.69 18.23
CA ALA A 90 -10.47 -14.78 17.21
C ALA A 90 -9.07 -15.08 17.77
N PHE A 91 -8.78 -14.66 19.02
CA PHE A 91 -7.47 -14.77 19.62
C PHE A 91 -7.28 -16.03 20.49
N GLN A 92 -8.26 -16.90 20.61
CA GLN A 92 -8.08 -18.17 21.32
C GLN A 92 -7.02 -19.05 20.64
N GLY A 93 -5.95 -19.38 21.37
CA GLY A 93 -4.84 -20.20 20.88
C GLY A 93 -3.98 -19.51 19.80
N VAL A 94 -4.02 -18.16 19.73
CA VAL A 94 -3.16 -17.36 18.87
C VAL A 94 -1.82 -17.12 19.55
N ASP A 95 -0.72 -17.28 18.82
CA ASP A 95 0.63 -17.07 19.32
C ASP A 95 1.05 -15.60 19.23
N VAL A 96 0.57 -14.85 18.21
CA VAL A 96 0.88 -13.43 18.02
C VAL A 96 -0.26 -12.71 17.30
N VAL A 97 -0.53 -11.47 17.70
CA VAL A 97 -1.49 -10.58 17.04
C VAL A 97 -0.73 -9.47 16.31
N HIS A 98 -0.98 -9.32 15.01
CA HIS A 98 -0.40 -8.25 14.21
C HIS A 98 -1.46 -7.21 13.83
N ILE A 99 -1.22 -5.94 14.16
CA ILE A 99 -2.13 -4.82 13.93
C ILE A 99 -1.69 -4.03 12.70
N TYR A 100 -2.57 -3.90 11.70
CA TYR A 100 -2.25 -3.17 10.47
C TYR A 100 -2.45 -1.65 10.57
N MET A 101 -3.45 -1.19 11.32
CA MET A 101 -3.85 0.23 11.28
C MET A 101 -3.97 0.83 12.68
N PRO A 102 -3.52 2.09 12.89
CA PRO A 102 -3.57 2.77 14.19
C PRO A 102 -4.96 3.38 14.47
N PHE A 103 -6.03 2.64 14.20
CA PHE A 103 -7.40 3.10 14.45
C PHE A 103 -8.01 2.45 15.69
N LYS A 104 -9.26 2.82 15.99
CA LYS A 104 -9.98 2.31 17.17
C LYS A 104 -10.04 0.78 17.20
N PHE A 105 -10.23 0.15 16.04
CA PHE A 105 -10.30 -1.30 15.90
C PHE A 105 -8.97 -1.95 16.29
N GLY A 106 -7.87 -1.57 15.65
CA GLY A 106 -6.53 -2.09 15.96
C GLY A 106 -6.11 -1.83 17.41
N ARG A 107 -6.37 -0.60 17.92
CA ARG A 107 -6.07 -0.27 19.32
C ARG A 107 -6.84 -1.16 20.30
N ARG A 108 -8.13 -1.42 20.06
CA ARG A 108 -8.92 -2.29 20.93
C ARG A 108 -8.45 -3.73 20.84
N ALA A 109 -8.14 -4.21 19.66
CA ALA A 109 -7.55 -5.53 19.46
C ALA A 109 -6.24 -5.71 20.24
N ALA A 110 -5.32 -4.73 20.14
CA ALA A 110 -4.07 -4.74 20.91
C ALA A 110 -4.33 -4.82 22.43
N LYS A 111 -5.30 -4.03 22.93
CA LYS A 111 -5.66 -4.08 24.36
C LYS A 111 -6.21 -5.44 24.78
N VAL A 112 -7.07 -6.07 23.97
CA VAL A 112 -7.62 -7.41 24.26
C VAL A 112 -6.51 -8.47 24.21
N ALA A 113 -5.62 -8.41 23.21
CA ALA A 113 -4.49 -9.32 23.11
C ALA A 113 -3.57 -9.24 24.35
N HIS A 114 -3.22 -8.03 24.81
CA HIS A 114 -2.45 -7.84 26.05
C HIS A 114 -3.17 -8.40 27.28
N GLN A 115 -4.50 -8.23 27.37
CA GLN A 115 -5.29 -8.82 28.47
C GLN A 115 -5.30 -10.36 28.45
N MET A 116 -5.10 -10.95 27.28
CA MET A 116 -5.01 -12.40 27.09
C MET A 116 -3.56 -12.91 27.18
N GLY A 117 -2.57 -12.03 27.44
CA GLY A 117 -1.15 -12.38 27.51
C GLY A 117 -0.54 -12.72 26.15
N ILE A 118 -1.14 -12.28 25.03
CA ILE A 118 -0.67 -12.58 23.70
C ILE A 118 0.24 -11.44 23.22
N PRO A 119 1.44 -11.74 22.70
CA PRO A 119 2.34 -10.77 22.09
C PRO A 119 1.67 -10.00 20.96
N VAL A 120 1.96 -8.69 20.87
CA VAL A 120 1.39 -7.81 19.84
C VAL A 120 2.50 -7.15 19.05
N THR A 121 2.40 -7.24 17.74
CA THR A 121 3.21 -6.51 16.78
C THR A 121 2.33 -5.58 15.94
N ALA A 122 2.91 -4.61 15.26
CA ALA A 122 2.13 -3.75 14.38
C ALA A 122 2.89 -3.43 13.08
N GLY A 123 2.14 -3.16 12.01
CA GLY A 123 2.66 -2.59 10.78
C GLY A 123 2.43 -1.07 10.73
N PHE A 124 3.35 -0.34 10.11
CA PHE A 124 3.16 1.07 9.80
C PHE A 124 2.84 1.21 8.31
N HIS A 125 1.55 1.09 7.98
CA HIS A 125 1.06 1.08 6.59
C HIS A 125 0.31 2.36 6.21
N LEU A 126 0.21 3.33 7.11
CA LEU A 126 -0.50 4.59 6.88
C LEU A 126 0.42 5.78 7.17
N GLN A 127 0.91 6.40 6.12
CA GLN A 127 1.69 7.63 6.22
C GLN A 127 0.75 8.82 6.50
N PRO A 128 1.04 9.66 7.53
CA PRO A 128 0.24 10.84 7.84
C PRO A 128 -0.01 11.75 6.63
N GLU A 129 0.96 11.93 5.78
CA GLU A 129 0.88 12.74 4.57
C GLU A 129 -0.22 12.24 3.61
N ASN A 130 -0.37 10.92 3.45
CA ASN A 130 -1.45 10.36 2.62
C ASN A 130 -2.84 10.68 3.18
N VAL A 131 -2.98 10.71 4.50
CA VAL A 131 -4.21 11.14 5.17
C VAL A 131 -4.49 12.61 4.89
N LEU A 132 -3.47 13.45 4.99
CA LEU A 132 -3.57 14.90 4.79
C LEU A 132 -3.92 15.28 3.36
N TYR A 133 -3.42 14.57 2.35
CA TYR A 133 -3.82 14.79 0.96
C TYR A 133 -5.32 14.58 0.76
N SER A 134 -5.91 13.62 1.45
CA SER A 134 -7.37 13.38 1.41
C SER A 134 -8.16 14.39 2.24
N ALA A 135 -7.53 15.03 3.23
CA ALA A 135 -8.14 16.06 4.08
C ALA A 135 -8.16 17.47 3.43
N GLY A 136 -7.63 17.61 2.22
CA GLY A 136 -7.71 18.84 1.43
C GLY A 136 -6.90 20.01 2.03
N PRO A 137 -7.53 21.17 2.37
CA PRO A 137 -6.81 22.35 2.85
C PRO A 137 -6.03 22.15 4.15
N LEU A 138 -6.43 21.19 4.98
CA LEU A 138 -5.78 20.91 6.27
C LEU A 138 -4.30 20.54 6.11
N ARG A 139 -3.90 19.99 4.95
CA ARG A 139 -2.49 19.69 4.65
C ARG A 139 -1.54 20.88 4.70
N ARG A 140 -2.08 22.11 4.57
CA ARG A 140 -1.31 23.36 4.56
C ARG A 140 -1.00 23.88 5.96
N ILE A 141 -1.56 23.28 7.01
CA ILE A 141 -1.30 23.69 8.39
C ILE A 141 0.10 23.24 8.78
N PRO A 142 1.02 24.17 9.13
CA PRO A 142 2.37 23.78 9.56
C PRO A 142 2.33 22.83 10.76
N GLY A 143 3.16 21.81 10.75
CA GLY A 143 3.28 20.84 11.85
C GLY A 143 2.16 19.79 11.95
N ILE A 144 1.13 19.84 11.09
CA ILE A 144 0.01 18.89 11.17
C ILE A 144 0.47 17.44 10.93
N SER A 145 1.43 17.21 10.05
CA SER A 145 2.01 15.88 9.83
C SER A 145 2.71 15.37 11.08
N SER A 146 3.57 16.17 11.70
CA SER A 146 4.25 15.82 12.95
C SER A 146 3.27 15.56 14.09
N PHE A 147 2.17 16.31 14.15
CA PHE A 147 1.09 16.06 15.09
C PHE A 147 0.43 14.69 14.86
N LEU A 148 0.20 14.29 13.60
CA LEU A 148 -0.35 12.97 13.29
C LEU A 148 0.61 11.83 13.64
N TYR A 149 1.93 11.99 13.41
CA TYR A 149 2.94 11.03 13.90
C TYR A 149 2.90 10.92 15.42
N TRP A 150 2.84 12.06 16.13
CA TRP A 150 2.70 12.07 17.58
C TRP A 150 1.40 11.39 18.04
N LEU A 151 0.28 11.66 17.36
CA LEU A 151 -1.02 11.06 17.69
C LEU A 151 -0.97 9.53 17.51
N PHE A 152 -0.50 9.03 16.37
CA PHE A 152 -0.41 7.59 16.10
C PHE A 152 0.51 6.90 17.12
N LYS A 153 1.66 7.53 17.41
CA LYS A 153 2.59 7.05 18.44
C LYS A 153 1.89 6.88 19.79
N HIS A 154 1.22 7.93 20.28
CA HIS A 154 0.58 7.90 21.60
C HIS A 154 -0.70 7.08 21.63
N TRP A 155 -1.37 6.96 20.51
CA TRP A 155 -2.61 6.21 20.41
C TRP A 155 -2.41 4.69 20.39
N LEU A 156 -1.40 4.21 19.65
CA LEU A 156 -1.14 2.77 19.48
C LEU A 156 0.34 2.42 19.71
N TYR A 157 1.24 2.99 18.91
CA TYR A 157 2.58 2.44 18.72
C TYR A 157 3.51 2.51 19.94
N LYS A 158 3.26 3.40 20.90
CA LYS A 158 4.06 3.45 22.15
C LYS A 158 3.90 2.21 23.02
N HIS A 159 2.91 1.38 22.76
CA HIS A 159 2.62 0.14 23.48
C HIS A 159 3.01 -1.12 22.70
N ILE A 160 3.72 -0.94 21.60
CA ILE A 160 4.16 -2.00 20.68
C ILE A 160 5.68 -2.01 20.65
N ASP A 161 6.27 -3.16 20.95
CA ASP A 161 7.73 -3.31 21.01
C ASP A 161 8.35 -3.58 19.63
N HIS A 162 7.59 -4.18 18.71
CA HIS A 162 8.02 -4.56 17.37
C HIS A 162 7.09 -3.98 16.32
N ILE A 163 7.63 -3.12 15.44
CA ILE A 163 6.89 -2.50 14.34
C ILE A 163 7.52 -2.90 13.01
N HIS A 164 6.71 -3.48 12.14
CA HIS A 164 7.06 -3.68 10.74
C HIS A 164 6.92 -2.35 9.97
N VAL A 165 7.92 -2.02 9.20
CA VAL A 165 7.93 -0.89 8.26
C VAL A 165 8.41 -1.37 6.89
N PRO A 166 7.77 -0.95 5.80
CA PRO A 166 8.11 -1.50 4.49
C PRO A 166 9.44 -0.97 3.93
N THR A 167 9.93 0.16 4.42
CA THR A 167 11.13 0.81 3.87
C THR A 167 11.98 1.49 4.93
N GLU A 168 13.29 1.65 4.66
CA GLU A 168 14.22 2.36 5.55
C GLU A 168 13.86 3.86 5.66
N MET A 169 13.30 4.46 4.61
CA MET A 169 12.76 5.82 4.69
C MET A 169 11.68 5.93 5.78
N THR A 170 10.72 5.00 5.78
CA THR A 170 9.67 4.96 6.81
C THR A 170 10.27 4.74 8.19
N ALA A 171 11.24 3.83 8.32
CA ALA A 171 11.94 3.61 9.58
C ALA A 171 12.63 4.89 10.09
N SER A 172 13.33 5.60 9.20
CA SER A 172 14.00 6.86 9.52
C SER A 172 13.01 7.95 9.96
N LEU A 173 11.86 8.07 9.28
CA LEU A 173 10.78 8.98 9.68
C LEU A 173 10.25 8.65 11.08
N LEU A 174 10.01 7.37 11.39
CA LEU A 174 9.53 6.97 12.71
C LEU A 174 10.57 7.26 13.81
N ARG A 175 11.86 6.98 13.56
CA ARG A 175 12.96 7.33 14.48
C ARG A 175 13.02 8.84 14.72
N ALA A 176 12.92 9.66 13.67
CA ALA A 176 12.90 11.13 13.76
C ALA A 176 11.72 11.65 14.61
N HIS A 177 10.57 10.95 14.59
CA HIS A 177 9.41 11.26 15.42
C HIS A 177 9.46 10.58 16.81
N GLY A 178 10.60 9.98 17.17
CA GLY A 178 10.88 9.42 18.50
C GLY A 178 10.12 8.13 18.80
N TYR A 179 9.78 7.31 17.80
CA TYR A 179 9.30 5.95 18.03
C TYR A 179 10.45 5.10 18.59
N LYS A 180 10.19 4.36 19.67
CA LYS A 180 11.22 3.61 20.42
C LYS A 180 11.18 2.11 20.15
N ALA A 181 10.16 1.62 19.48
CA ALA A 181 10.01 0.21 19.11
C ALA A 181 11.19 -0.28 18.25
N LYS A 182 11.47 -1.57 18.29
CA LYS A 182 12.34 -2.22 17.33
C LYS A 182 11.65 -2.19 15.96
N LEU A 183 12.25 -1.51 14.98
CA LEU A 183 11.72 -1.38 13.64
C LEU A 183 12.29 -2.49 12.76
N HIS A 184 11.40 -3.27 12.14
CA HIS A 184 11.73 -4.32 11.20
C HIS A 184 11.43 -3.84 9.79
N VAL A 185 12.48 -3.58 9.02
CA VAL A 185 12.38 -3.10 7.64
C VAL A 185 12.23 -4.31 6.72
N ILE A 186 11.00 -4.55 6.26
CA ILE A 186 10.67 -5.68 5.40
C ILE A 186 9.69 -5.17 4.35
N SER A 187 10.04 -5.29 3.05
CA SER A 187 9.16 -4.92 1.95
C SER A 187 7.82 -5.68 2.00
N ASN A 188 6.75 -5.03 1.54
CA ASN A 188 5.47 -5.72 1.33
C ASN A 188 5.55 -6.81 0.25
N GLY A 189 6.60 -6.77 -0.58
CA GLY A 189 6.81 -7.74 -1.64
C GLY A 189 5.79 -7.64 -2.78
N TYR A 190 5.79 -8.67 -3.61
CA TYR A 190 4.83 -8.82 -4.71
C TYR A 190 4.48 -10.29 -4.91
N SER A 191 3.35 -10.56 -5.55
CA SER A 191 2.94 -11.94 -5.85
C SER A 191 3.78 -12.53 -7.00
N PRO A 192 4.18 -13.82 -6.94
CA PRO A 192 4.92 -14.51 -8.00
C PRO A 192 4.20 -14.55 -9.37
N VAL A 193 2.92 -14.22 -9.44
CA VAL A 193 2.18 -14.09 -10.72
C VAL A 193 2.70 -12.95 -11.59
N TYR A 194 3.33 -11.95 -10.98
CA TYR A 194 4.03 -10.88 -11.67
C TYR A 194 5.41 -11.37 -12.10
N SER A 195 5.55 -11.65 -13.38
CA SER A 195 6.77 -12.16 -14.00
C SER A 195 7.01 -11.47 -15.33
N PRO A 196 8.26 -11.41 -15.81
CA PRO A 196 8.58 -10.73 -17.04
C PRO A 196 7.77 -11.24 -18.25
N LYS A 197 7.54 -10.36 -19.21
CA LYS A 197 6.98 -10.71 -20.51
C LYS A 197 7.94 -11.72 -21.20
N LYS A 198 7.37 -12.73 -21.85
CA LYS A 198 8.16 -13.53 -22.78
C LYS A 198 8.74 -12.62 -23.88
N PRO A 199 9.97 -12.87 -24.35
CA PRO A 199 10.55 -12.10 -25.44
C PRO A 199 9.55 -12.00 -26.58
N ALA A 200 9.39 -10.80 -27.15
CA ALA A 200 8.55 -10.60 -28.32
C ALA A 200 9.14 -11.37 -29.49
N ASP A 201 8.28 -11.88 -30.34
CA ASP A 201 8.70 -12.44 -31.64
C ASP A 201 9.38 -11.32 -32.42
N PRO A 202 10.65 -11.50 -32.84
CA PRO A 202 11.37 -10.49 -33.62
C PRO A 202 10.67 -10.09 -34.93
N ASP A 203 9.82 -10.98 -35.45
CA ASP A 203 9.09 -10.79 -36.73
C ASP A 203 7.71 -10.15 -36.57
N ALA A 204 7.30 -9.77 -35.36
CA ALA A 204 6.02 -9.09 -35.10
C ALA A 204 6.06 -7.63 -35.58
N SER A 205 5.76 -7.42 -36.86
CA SER A 205 5.94 -6.16 -37.60
C SER A 205 4.78 -5.15 -37.55
N ALA A 206 3.83 -5.27 -36.61
CA ALA A 206 2.74 -4.29 -36.50
C ALA A 206 3.20 -3.07 -35.65
N PRO A 207 3.02 -1.83 -36.17
CA PRO A 207 3.29 -0.64 -35.33
C PRO A 207 2.25 -0.55 -34.21
N VAL A 208 2.58 -1.13 -33.06
CA VAL A 208 1.77 -1.02 -31.87
C VAL A 208 2.10 0.34 -31.23
N PRO A 209 1.09 1.13 -30.76
CA PRO A 209 1.38 2.37 -30.07
C PRO A 209 2.20 2.08 -28.81
N PHE A 210 3.17 2.95 -28.49
CA PHE A 210 3.96 2.85 -27.28
C PHE A 210 3.04 2.97 -26.04
N ARG A 211 2.97 1.94 -25.25
CA ARG A 211 2.04 1.85 -24.11
C ARG A 211 2.68 2.31 -22.81
N VAL A 212 2.19 3.43 -22.31
CA VAL A 212 2.56 3.96 -20.98
C VAL A 212 1.49 3.53 -19.98
N ILE A 213 1.91 2.84 -18.95
CA ILE A 213 1.01 2.33 -17.90
C ILE A 213 1.28 3.05 -16.58
N ALA A 214 0.21 3.42 -15.88
CA ALA A 214 0.22 3.83 -14.49
C ALA A 214 -0.84 3.04 -13.72
N SER A 215 -0.57 2.67 -12.48
CA SER A 215 -1.50 1.93 -11.64
C SER A 215 -1.60 2.54 -10.25
N GLY A 216 -2.80 2.55 -9.69
CA GLY A 216 -3.06 3.00 -8.34
C GLY A 216 -4.37 3.74 -8.18
N ARG A 217 -4.66 4.15 -6.94
CA ARG A 217 -5.87 4.91 -6.63
C ARG A 217 -5.91 6.24 -7.39
N LEU A 218 -7.05 6.60 -7.99
CA LEU A 218 -7.23 7.85 -8.71
C LEU A 218 -7.56 8.98 -7.72
N ALA A 219 -6.52 9.50 -7.08
CA ALA A 219 -6.61 10.48 -6.00
C ALA A 219 -5.46 11.49 -6.06
N SER A 220 -5.57 12.58 -5.30
CA SER A 220 -4.70 13.76 -5.43
C SER A 220 -3.23 13.46 -5.13
N GLU A 221 -2.95 12.55 -4.20
CA GLU A 221 -1.59 12.16 -3.84
C GLU A 221 -0.87 11.33 -4.91
N LYS A 222 -1.63 10.75 -5.84
CA LYS A 222 -1.08 9.94 -6.96
C LYS A 222 -0.77 10.77 -8.20
N ASP A 223 -1.22 12.02 -8.25
CA ASP A 223 -0.91 13.05 -9.26
C ASP A 223 -0.90 12.60 -10.73
N GLN A 224 -1.84 11.73 -11.11
CA GLN A 224 -1.96 11.23 -12.49
C GLN A 224 -2.22 12.37 -13.52
N ILE A 225 -2.65 13.55 -13.06
CA ILE A 225 -2.81 14.71 -13.95
C ILE A 225 -1.47 15.17 -14.52
N THR A 226 -0.38 15.06 -13.76
CA THR A 226 0.96 15.38 -14.24
C THR A 226 1.37 14.42 -15.35
N LEU A 227 1.08 13.11 -15.25
CA LEU A 227 1.30 12.15 -16.32
C LEU A 227 0.52 12.51 -17.59
N ILE A 228 -0.79 12.83 -17.46
CA ILE A 228 -1.61 13.22 -18.60
C ILE A 228 -1.03 14.44 -19.32
N LYS A 229 -0.57 15.44 -18.56
CA LYS A 229 0.06 16.64 -19.13
C LYS A 229 1.39 16.29 -19.80
N ALA A 230 2.24 15.48 -19.16
CA ALA A 230 3.52 15.08 -19.72
C ALA A 230 3.35 14.35 -21.07
N VAL A 231 2.41 13.41 -21.17
CA VAL A 231 2.09 12.73 -22.42
C VAL A 231 1.60 13.73 -23.47
N SER A 232 0.73 14.68 -23.11
CA SER A 232 0.20 15.68 -24.07
C SER A 232 1.27 16.64 -24.60
N MET A 233 2.33 16.87 -23.83
CA MET A 233 3.45 17.76 -24.21
C MET A 233 4.58 17.02 -24.95
N SER A 234 4.49 15.70 -25.03
CA SER A 234 5.50 14.90 -25.74
C SER A 234 5.43 15.14 -27.25
N ARG A 235 6.58 15.23 -27.89
CA ARG A 235 6.67 15.22 -29.36
C ARG A 235 6.11 13.93 -30.00
N HIS A 236 5.97 12.86 -29.20
CA HIS A 236 5.41 11.56 -29.59
C HIS A 236 3.97 11.35 -29.07
N ALA A 237 3.26 12.42 -28.69
CA ALA A 237 1.90 12.31 -28.11
C ALA A 237 0.94 11.49 -28.98
N GLY A 238 1.10 11.53 -30.33
CA GLY A 238 0.30 10.74 -31.27
C GLY A 238 0.58 9.25 -31.25
N ASP A 239 1.75 8.83 -30.77
CA ASP A 239 2.19 7.43 -30.76
C ASP A 239 1.99 6.76 -29.41
N ILE A 240 1.67 7.54 -28.35
CA ILE A 240 1.55 7.05 -26.98
C ILE A 240 0.10 6.63 -26.70
N GLN A 241 -0.07 5.39 -26.26
CA GLN A 241 -1.31 4.88 -25.67
C GLN A 241 -1.18 4.91 -24.15
N LEU A 242 -1.92 5.81 -23.49
CA LEU A 242 -1.93 5.91 -22.03
C LEU A 242 -2.97 4.99 -21.42
N VAL A 243 -2.56 4.21 -20.41
CA VAL A 243 -3.43 3.37 -19.58
C VAL A 243 -3.23 3.76 -18.12
N ILE A 244 -4.30 4.11 -17.41
CA ILE A 244 -4.28 4.41 -15.98
C ILE A 244 -5.23 3.43 -15.27
N ALA A 245 -4.66 2.36 -14.73
CA ALA A 245 -5.40 1.31 -14.04
C ALA A 245 -5.72 1.72 -12.60
N GLY A 246 -6.99 1.90 -12.29
CA GLY A 246 -7.43 2.22 -10.94
C GLY A 246 -8.82 2.79 -10.82
N THR A 247 -9.21 3.06 -9.58
CA THR A 247 -10.45 3.75 -9.24
C THR A 247 -10.20 4.79 -8.16
N GLY A 248 -11.10 5.74 -8.01
CA GLY A 248 -10.96 6.80 -7.00
C GLY A 248 -11.74 8.06 -7.34
N PRO A 249 -11.73 9.04 -6.43
CA PRO A 249 -12.55 10.25 -6.55
C PRO A 249 -12.23 11.11 -7.78
N LEU A 250 -11.01 11.03 -8.32
CA LEU A 250 -10.61 11.84 -9.48
C LEU A 250 -10.89 11.18 -10.83
N LYS A 251 -11.50 9.98 -10.88
CA LYS A 251 -11.72 9.23 -12.13
C LYS A 251 -12.37 10.05 -13.22
N GLN A 252 -13.46 10.74 -12.95
CA GLN A 252 -14.18 11.54 -13.95
C GLN A 252 -13.38 12.77 -14.40
N TYR A 253 -12.71 13.42 -13.45
CA TYR A 253 -11.83 14.55 -13.75
C TYR A 253 -10.67 14.14 -14.66
N LEU A 254 -10.01 13.03 -14.36
CA LEU A 254 -8.89 12.53 -15.17
C LEU A 254 -9.35 12.13 -16.58
N LYS A 255 -10.50 11.45 -16.71
CA LYS A 255 -11.11 11.14 -18.02
C LYS A 255 -11.41 12.40 -18.83
N PHE A 256 -12.00 13.41 -18.21
CA PHE A 256 -12.29 14.69 -18.85
C PHE A 256 -11.00 15.36 -19.33
N ARG A 257 -9.99 15.44 -18.47
CA ARG A 257 -8.70 16.07 -18.80
C ARG A 257 -7.96 15.29 -19.90
N ALA A 258 -7.93 13.97 -19.83
CA ALA A 258 -7.33 13.13 -20.87
C ALA A 258 -8.02 13.29 -22.22
N GLY A 259 -9.35 13.31 -22.25
CA GLY A 259 -10.12 13.52 -23.47
C GLY A 259 -9.91 14.89 -24.13
N ARG A 260 -9.47 15.90 -23.36
CA ARG A 260 -9.17 17.25 -23.89
C ARG A 260 -7.71 17.46 -24.28
N LEU A 261 -6.80 16.73 -23.68
CA LEU A 261 -5.37 16.98 -23.81
C LEU A 261 -4.65 15.96 -24.69
N LEU A 262 -5.12 14.70 -24.70
CA LEU A 262 -4.39 13.62 -25.36
C LEU A 262 -4.85 13.44 -26.83
N ALA A 263 -3.88 13.16 -27.70
CA ALA A 263 -4.13 12.84 -29.10
C ALA A 263 -4.83 11.47 -29.26
N ARG A 264 -4.50 10.51 -28.39
CA ARG A 264 -5.16 9.19 -28.34
C ARG A 264 -6.05 9.08 -27.11
N LYS A 265 -7.19 8.38 -27.24
CA LYS A 265 -8.11 8.11 -26.12
C LYS A 265 -7.40 7.25 -25.10
N ALA A 266 -7.21 7.78 -23.87
CA ALA A 266 -6.63 7.02 -22.77
C ALA A 266 -7.63 6.00 -22.20
N ASP A 267 -7.13 4.85 -21.76
CA ASP A 267 -7.88 3.91 -20.92
C ASP A 267 -7.69 4.29 -19.45
N ILE A 268 -8.73 4.78 -18.80
CA ILE A 268 -8.70 5.19 -17.39
C ILE A 268 -9.84 4.50 -16.64
N GLY A 269 -9.50 3.49 -15.86
CA GLY A 269 -10.54 2.75 -15.17
C GLY A 269 -10.03 1.64 -14.27
N PHE A 270 -11.01 0.93 -13.69
CA PHE A 270 -10.75 -0.24 -12.87
C PHE A 270 -10.37 -1.43 -13.76
N HIS A 271 -9.28 -2.07 -13.41
CA HIS A 271 -8.88 -3.37 -13.93
C HIS A 271 -8.90 -4.38 -12.78
N LYS A 272 -9.35 -5.59 -13.04
CA LYS A 272 -9.36 -6.65 -12.02
C LYS A 272 -7.92 -7.00 -11.63
N HIS A 273 -7.71 -7.32 -10.36
CA HIS A 273 -6.37 -7.68 -9.88
C HIS A 273 -5.77 -8.88 -10.65
N ALA A 274 -6.60 -9.84 -11.03
CA ALA A 274 -6.18 -10.98 -11.83
C ALA A 274 -5.68 -10.61 -13.25
N ASP A 275 -6.15 -9.48 -13.81
CA ASP A 275 -5.78 -9.03 -15.15
C ASP A 275 -4.53 -8.10 -15.13
N MET A 276 -4.11 -7.67 -13.94
CA MET A 276 -3.01 -6.72 -13.78
C MET A 276 -1.66 -7.24 -14.29
N PRO A 277 -1.28 -8.50 -14.06
CA PRO A 277 -0.02 -9.03 -14.60
C PRO A 277 0.03 -8.95 -16.13
N ASP A 278 -1.07 -9.28 -16.83
CA ASP A 278 -1.13 -9.20 -18.30
C ASP A 278 -1.15 -7.75 -18.80
N LEU A 279 -1.86 -6.88 -18.08
CA LEU A 279 -1.84 -5.45 -18.38
C LEU A 279 -0.43 -4.90 -18.28
N LEU A 280 0.30 -5.16 -17.20
CA LEU A 280 1.68 -4.70 -17.03
C LEU A 280 2.60 -5.28 -18.10
N ARG A 281 2.52 -6.58 -18.37
CA ARG A 281 3.28 -7.22 -19.44
C ARG A 281 3.01 -6.64 -20.83
N SER A 282 1.84 -6.04 -21.05
CA SER A 282 1.50 -5.39 -22.32
C SER A 282 2.07 -3.98 -22.47
N GLY A 283 2.68 -3.43 -21.42
CA GLY A 283 3.26 -2.09 -21.41
C GLY A 283 4.69 -2.04 -21.92
N ASP A 284 5.13 -0.83 -22.27
CA ASP A 284 6.51 -0.52 -22.66
C ASP A 284 7.19 0.34 -21.57
N LEU A 285 6.41 1.10 -20.80
CA LEU A 285 6.88 1.96 -19.73
C LEU A 285 5.86 1.99 -18.60
N PHE A 286 6.34 1.98 -17.37
CA PHE A 286 5.53 2.25 -16.19
C PHE A 286 5.82 3.64 -15.64
N VAL A 287 4.80 4.44 -15.30
CA VAL A 287 4.99 5.78 -14.74
C VAL A 287 4.28 5.92 -13.41
N HIS A 288 5.00 6.39 -12.41
CA HIS A 288 4.50 6.61 -11.05
C HIS A 288 4.72 8.06 -10.62
N CYS A 289 3.67 8.86 -10.70
CA CYS A 289 3.70 10.30 -10.37
C CYS A 289 3.31 10.59 -8.91
N SER A 290 3.25 9.59 -8.03
CA SER A 290 2.82 9.79 -6.64
C SER A 290 3.72 10.79 -5.91
N ILE A 291 3.11 11.66 -5.12
CA ILE A 291 3.81 12.64 -4.28
C ILE A 291 4.21 12.00 -2.94
N ALA A 292 3.40 11.07 -2.44
CA ALA A 292 3.65 10.37 -1.19
C ALA A 292 3.24 8.91 -1.31
N ASP A 293 4.16 8.01 -0.97
CA ASP A 293 3.90 6.57 -0.89
C ASP A 293 4.93 5.91 0.03
N ILE A 294 4.46 5.10 0.96
CA ILE A 294 5.33 4.38 1.90
C ILE A 294 6.19 3.36 1.13
N GLU A 295 5.53 2.58 0.30
CA GLU A 295 6.12 1.66 -0.65
C GLU A 295 5.10 1.44 -1.77
N SER A 296 5.48 1.74 -2.99
CA SER A 296 4.56 1.52 -4.11
C SER A 296 4.67 0.10 -4.62
N VAL A 297 3.81 -0.77 -4.11
CA VAL A 297 3.70 -2.17 -4.57
C VAL A 297 3.48 -2.22 -6.08
N SER A 298 2.73 -1.28 -6.66
CA SER A 298 2.49 -1.23 -8.11
C SER A 298 3.75 -0.97 -8.94
N VAL A 299 4.75 -0.27 -8.40
CA VAL A 299 6.06 -0.12 -9.06
C VAL A 299 6.84 -1.42 -8.98
N ILE A 300 6.84 -2.08 -7.82
CA ILE A 300 7.51 -3.38 -7.64
C ILE A 300 6.90 -4.43 -8.59
N GLU A 301 5.58 -4.47 -8.70
CA GLU A 301 4.85 -5.34 -9.63
C GLU A 301 5.21 -5.06 -11.10
N ALA A 302 5.33 -3.78 -11.48
CA ALA A 302 5.73 -3.37 -12.82
C ALA A 302 7.18 -3.80 -13.12
N MET A 303 8.11 -3.60 -12.18
CA MET A 303 9.49 -4.07 -12.31
C MET A 303 9.57 -5.60 -12.41
N ALA A 304 8.79 -6.33 -11.61
CA ALA A 304 8.69 -7.77 -11.69
C ALA A 304 8.15 -8.26 -13.05
N CYS A 305 7.31 -7.46 -13.71
CA CYS A 305 6.86 -7.72 -15.08
C CYS A 305 7.88 -7.29 -16.15
N GLY A 306 9.04 -6.75 -15.78
CA GLY A 306 10.10 -6.32 -16.69
C GLY A 306 9.93 -4.90 -17.24
N LEU A 307 9.00 -4.10 -16.70
CA LEU A 307 8.84 -2.70 -17.10
C LEU A 307 9.88 -1.81 -16.43
N VAL A 308 10.39 -0.85 -17.18
CA VAL A 308 11.20 0.25 -16.63
C VAL A 308 10.24 1.26 -15.97
N PRO A 309 10.41 1.58 -14.69
CA PRO A 309 9.59 2.60 -14.04
C PRO A 309 10.21 4.00 -14.19
N VAL A 310 9.40 4.98 -14.55
CA VAL A 310 9.69 6.41 -14.38
C VAL A 310 8.93 6.90 -13.15
N ILE A 311 9.66 7.45 -12.19
CA ILE A 311 9.13 7.80 -10.87
C ILE A 311 9.31 9.30 -10.64
N ALA A 312 8.29 9.98 -10.13
CA ALA A 312 8.39 11.38 -9.75
C ALA A 312 9.37 11.55 -8.59
N ALA A 313 10.22 12.57 -8.66
CA ALA A 313 11.10 12.92 -7.54
C ALA A 313 10.26 13.53 -6.41
N SER A 314 10.18 12.83 -5.27
CA SER A 314 9.52 13.29 -4.06
C SER A 314 10.23 12.76 -2.82
N GLU A 315 10.47 13.63 -1.83
CA GLU A 315 11.06 13.25 -0.54
C GLU A 315 10.17 12.29 0.28
N LEU A 316 8.89 12.19 -0.06
CA LEU A 316 7.90 11.34 0.60
C LEU A 316 7.65 10.02 -0.16
N LEU A 317 8.48 9.73 -1.16
CA LEU A 317 8.36 8.54 -1.98
C LEU A 317 9.56 7.63 -1.75
N SER A 318 9.35 6.46 -1.17
CA SER A 318 10.44 5.59 -0.71
C SER A 318 11.14 4.77 -1.80
N LEU A 319 10.65 4.79 -3.03
CA LEU A 319 11.19 3.98 -4.12
C LEU A 319 12.58 4.39 -4.60
N ILE A 320 13.03 5.61 -4.28
CA ILE A 320 14.37 6.09 -4.60
C ILE A 320 15.46 5.21 -3.94
N HIS A 321 15.14 4.53 -2.85
CA HIS A 321 16.07 3.67 -2.12
C HIS A 321 16.06 2.19 -2.55
N ILE A 322 15.04 1.74 -3.30
CA ILE A 322 14.99 0.37 -3.86
C ILE A 322 15.79 0.31 -5.17
N SER A 323 15.99 1.42 -5.85
CA SER A 323 16.66 1.49 -7.16
C SER A 323 18.19 1.65 -7.07
N GLU A 324 18.80 1.62 -5.91
CA GLU A 324 20.26 1.44 -5.82
C GLU A 324 20.59 -0.06 -5.75
N PRO A 325 21.27 -0.63 -6.74
CA PRO A 325 22.43 -0.07 -7.45
C PRO A 325 22.21 0.35 -8.91
N THR A 326 20.99 0.38 -9.42
CA THR A 326 20.75 0.93 -10.74
C THR A 326 20.34 2.41 -10.63
N ARG A 327 21.33 3.30 -10.73
CA ARG A 327 21.09 4.70 -11.11
C ARG A 327 20.40 4.72 -12.48
N LEU A 328 19.08 4.66 -12.49
CA LEU A 328 18.30 4.92 -13.66
C LEU A 328 17.78 6.35 -13.60
N LEU A 329 18.57 7.22 -14.27
CA LEU A 329 18.13 8.46 -14.90
C LEU A 329 17.18 9.34 -14.09
N SER A 330 17.75 10.17 -13.22
CA SER A 330 17.19 11.50 -12.98
C SER A 330 17.25 12.26 -14.29
N ILE A 331 16.13 12.42 -14.97
CA ILE A 331 15.92 13.42 -16.01
C ILE A 331 15.23 14.61 -15.38
#